data_2cad549346d9d37261de67aa84ab2f17
#
_entry.id   2cad549346d9d37261de67aa84ab2f17
#
_cell.length_a   1.000
_cell.length_b   1.000
_cell.length_c   1.000
_cell.angle_alpha   90.00
_cell.angle_beta   90.00
_cell.angle_gamma   90.00
#
_symmetry.space_group_name_H-M   'P 1'
#
loop_
_entity.id
_entity.type
_entity.pdbx_description
1 polymer ?
#
loop_
_entity_poly.entity_id
_entity_poly.type
_entity_poly.pdbx_seq_one_letter_code
_entity_poly.pdbx_strand_id
1 'polypeptide(L)'
;MKKVSILSLHLGYGGIEKSIVALANLLCESYKVEIACVYKLYDKSVFELDKRVKVKYLTKIKPNKKEFHEYLKKKKVFKTLKEGIKGIKGLYIRKNSTINYIENTNSDIIISTRDIFDEWLGQFGKEGVLKIGWEHNHYHDDMGYANEIVRATSKLDYLVLVSESLKEFYSKKLVNTNCKCIYIPNILDNMPKKMSTLTEKRLVSVGRLSKEKGYMDLLALYNIISKEYPTWSLDIIGDGSEREKLENYIKEHNLGDKVTLHGFQNKEYIDKILNKSSIYLMTSYTESFGIVLIEAMSHGLPCIAFDDAEGARELIDSGRTGYLIKNRNNRAYIQKIEDLMDDLETRKRIGKESREEVKKYDGKEVIKKWLQIMKEK
;
A
#
# COMPACT_ATOMS: atom_id res chain seq x y z
N MET A 1 23.76 18.48 8.49
CA MET A 1 22.59 17.57 8.35
C MET A 1 22.89 16.58 7.23
N LYS A 2 22.94 15.27 7.53
CA LYS A 2 23.10 14.22 6.52
C LYS A 2 21.98 14.28 5.48
N LYS A 3 22.28 13.87 4.25
CA LYS A 3 21.31 13.84 3.14
C LYS A 3 20.80 12.43 2.91
N VAL A 4 19.48 12.30 2.77
CA VAL A 4 18.79 11.06 2.44
C VAL A 4 18.16 11.20 1.06
N SER A 5 18.40 10.21 0.20
CA SER A 5 17.69 10.07 -1.08
C SER A 5 16.76 8.87 -1.04
N ILE A 6 15.52 9.04 -1.48
CA ILE A 6 14.55 7.96 -1.65
C ILE A 6 14.30 7.78 -3.15
N LEU A 7 14.63 6.61 -3.69
CA LEU A 7 14.38 6.27 -5.10
C LEU A 7 12.93 5.86 -5.27
N SER A 8 12.21 6.53 -6.15
CA SER A 8 10.79 6.26 -6.44
C SER A 8 10.55 6.16 -7.94
N LEU A 9 9.59 5.33 -8.35
CA LEU A 9 9.18 5.28 -9.75
C LEU A 9 8.39 6.53 -10.15
N HIS A 10 7.47 6.95 -9.29
CA HIS A 10 6.64 8.15 -9.43
C HIS A 10 6.06 8.56 -8.06
N LEU A 11 5.35 9.69 -8.00
CA LEU A 11 4.59 10.13 -6.81
C LEU A 11 3.10 10.26 -7.15
N GLY A 12 2.56 9.20 -7.76
CA GLY A 12 1.14 9.06 -8.07
C GLY A 12 0.36 8.32 -6.98
N TYR A 13 -0.80 7.77 -7.37
CA TYR A 13 -1.62 6.97 -6.48
C TYR A 13 -0.98 5.58 -6.27
N GLY A 14 -0.84 5.15 -5.02
CA GLY A 14 -0.36 3.82 -4.64
C GLY A 14 0.05 3.75 -3.17
N GLY A 15 0.04 2.54 -2.60
CA GLY A 15 0.46 2.31 -1.22
C GLY A 15 1.95 2.60 -1.01
N ILE A 16 2.80 2.22 -1.97
CA ILE A 16 4.24 2.48 -1.93
C ILE A 16 4.51 3.99 -1.94
N GLU A 17 3.87 4.72 -2.85
CA GLU A 17 4.02 6.16 -2.98
C GLU A 17 3.53 6.90 -1.72
N LYS A 18 2.45 6.41 -1.10
CA LYS A 18 1.97 6.91 0.19
C LYS A 18 3.00 6.69 1.29
N SER A 19 3.57 5.50 1.39
CA SER A 19 4.61 5.17 2.37
C SER A 19 5.88 6.02 2.18
N ILE A 20 6.30 6.23 0.92
CA ILE A 20 7.45 7.09 0.58
C ILE A 20 7.23 8.52 1.10
N VAL A 21 6.07 9.09 0.81
CA VAL A 21 5.74 10.47 1.22
C VAL A 21 5.66 10.57 2.75
N ALA A 22 5.00 9.61 3.41
CA ALA A 22 4.92 9.56 4.87
C ALA A 22 6.31 9.51 5.53
N LEU A 23 7.19 8.62 5.04
CA LEU A 23 8.55 8.53 5.55
C LEU A 23 9.37 9.81 5.26
N ALA A 24 9.27 10.36 4.06
CA ALA A 24 10.00 11.58 3.68
C ALA A 24 9.60 12.77 4.56
N ASN A 25 8.32 12.91 4.86
CA ASN A 25 7.79 13.96 5.74
C ASN A 25 8.32 13.85 7.18
N LEU A 26 8.48 12.63 7.69
CA LEU A 26 9.06 12.42 9.02
C LEU A 26 10.58 12.62 9.04
N LEU A 27 11.27 12.12 8.01
CA LEU A 27 12.74 12.24 7.93
C LEU A 27 13.20 13.68 7.75
N CYS A 28 12.42 14.57 7.13
CA CYS A 28 12.83 15.96 6.92
C CYS A 28 12.94 16.80 8.20
N GLU A 29 12.50 16.26 9.34
CA GLU A 29 12.80 16.84 10.67
C GLU A 29 14.29 16.75 11.03
N SER A 30 14.97 15.68 10.60
CA SER A 30 16.34 15.37 11.02
C SER A 30 17.36 15.30 9.87
N TYR A 31 16.91 15.21 8.63
CA TYR A 31 17.72 15.03 7.43
C TYR A 31 17.34 16.01 6.31
N LYS A 32 18.28 16.24 5.39
CA LYS A 32 17.94 16.83 4.08
C LYS A 32 17.39 15.74 3.19
N VAL A 33 16.09 15.74 2.93
CA VAL A 33 15.42 14.67 2.16
C VAL A 33 15.21 15.07 0.71
N GLU A 34 15.58 14.17 -0.20
CA GLU A 34 15.33 14.28 -1.63
C GLU A 34 14.66 13.00 -2.13
N ILE A 35 13.51 13.12 -2.80
CA ILE A 35 12.88 12.01 -3.50
C ILE A 35 13.30 12.05 -4.96
N ALA A 36 14.07 11.05 -5.41
CA ALA A 36 14.51 10.91 -6.79
C ALA A 36 13.49 10.07 -7.57
N CYS A 37 12.60 10.75 -8.29
CA CYS A 37 11.53 10.12 -9.08
C CYS A 37 11.98 9.86 -10.50
N VAL A 38 11.76 8.63 -10.99
CA VAL A 38 12.05 8.30 -12.40
C VAL A 38 11.11 9.07 -13.33
N TYR A 39 9.80 9.03 -13.07
CA TYR A 39 8.80 9.62 -13.97
C TYR A 39 8.03 10.76 -13.31
N LYS A 40 7.82 11.86 -14.05
CA LYS A 40 6.86 12.90 -13.70
C LYS A 40 5.49 12.56 -14.30
N LEU A 41 4.64 11.85 -13.54
CA LEU A 41 3.28 11.52 -13.98
C LEU A 41 2.26 12.61 -13.65
N TYR A 42 2.48 13.35 -12.57
CA TYR A 42 1.64 14.43 -12.07
C TYR A 42 2.50 15.69 -11.85
N ASP A 43 1.88 16.86 -11.86
CA ASP A 43 2.61 18.12 -11.62
C ASP A 43 3.09 18.24 -10.17
N LYS A 44 2.33 17.66 -9.25
CA LYS A 44 2.68 17.59 -7.82
C LYS A 44 2.49 16.15 -7.33
N SER A 45 3.04 15.82 -6.18
CA SER A 45 2.71 14.59 -5.45
C SER A 45 1.21 14.53 -5.19
N VAL A 46 0.63 13.33 -5.34
CA VAL A 46 -0.78 13.09 -5.01
C VAL A 46 -1.03 13.15 -3.50
N PHE A 47 -0.04 12.73 -2.72
CA PHE A 47 -0.06 12.84 -1.26
C PHE A 47 0.64 14.13 -0.82
N GLU A 48 0.20 14.69 0.30
CA GLU A 48 0.75 15.93 0.85
C GLU A 48 2.22 15.75 1.24
N LEU A 49 3.09 16.53 0.61
CA LEU A 49 4.53 16.48 0.81
C LEU A 49 5.01 17.73 1.52
N ASP A 50 5.79 17.58 2.58
CA ASP A 50 6.40 18.68 3.32
C ASP A 50 7.28 19.53 2.38
N LYS A 51 7.18 20.86 2.50
CA LYS A 51 7.90 21.84 1.66
C LYS A 51 9.43 21.70 1.76
N ARG A 52 9.96 21.12 2.81
CA ARG A 52 11.39 20.87 3.02
C ARG A 52 11.92 19.70 2.19
N VAL A 53 11.04 18.77 1.77
CA VAL A 53 11.39 17.61 0.94
C VAL A 53 11.57 18.06 -0.51
N LYS A 54 12.73 17.80 -1.09
CA LYS A 54 13.01 18.06 -2.50
C LYS A 54 12.56 16.91 -3.38
N VAL A 55 11.97 17.20 -4.53
CA VAL A 55 11.66 16.19 -5.54
C VAL A 55 12.49 16.46 -6.79
N LYS A 56 13.26 15.44 -7.21
CA LYS A 56 14.08 15.47 -8.43
C LYS A 56 13.56 14.44 -9.42
N TYR A 57 13.11 14.89 -10.58
CA TYR A 57 12.69 14.00 -11.67
C TYR A 57 13.89 13.62 -12.53
N LEU A 58 14.13 12.31 -12.68
CA LEU A 58 15.32 11.78 -13.37
C LEU A 58 15.15 11.73 -14.87
N THR A 59 13.90 11.64 -15.35
CA THR A 59 13.60 11.57 -16.78
C THR A 59 12.44 12.49 -17.17
N LYS A 60 12.36 12.81 -18.48
CA LYS A 60 11.20 13.51 -19.07
C LYS A 60 10.24 12.57 -19.78
N ILE A 61 10.56 11.27 -19.83
CA ILE A 61 9.72 10.26 -20.47
C ILE A 61 8.54 9.86 -19.60
N LYS A 62 7.52 9.30 -20.25
CA LYS A 62 6.37 8.69 -19.56
C LYS A 62 6.27 7.21 -19.94
N PRO A 63 5.84 6.33 -19.02
CA PRO A 63 5.54 4.95 -19.37
C PRO A 63 4.45 4.90 -20.45
N ASN A 64 4.57 4.01 -21.42
CA ASN A 64 3.63 3.86 -22.54
C ASN A 64 2.96 2.48 -22.58
N LYS A 65 2.94 1.77 -21.45
CA LYS A 65 2.38 0.41 -21.36
C LYS A 65 0.89 0.37 -21.76
N LYS A 66 0.12 1.39 -21.42
CA LYS A 66 -1.32 1.48 -21.75
C LYS A 66 -1.51 1.57 -23.26
N GLU A 67 -0.82 2.48 -23.92
CA GLU A 67 -0.87 2.70 -25.37
C GLU A 67 -0.42 1.45 -26.14
N PHE A 68 0.66 0.81 -25.68
CA PHE A 68 1.13 -0.44 -26.26
C PHE A 68 0.05 -1.54 -26.20
N HIS A 69 -0.54 -1.78 -25.04
CA HIS A 69 -1.60 -2.79 -24.90
C HIS A 69 -2.87 -2.44 -25.66
N GLU A 70 -3.22 -1.16 -25.74
CA GLU A 70 -4.38 -0.71 -26.53
C GLU A 70 -4.19 -0.99 -28.02
N TYR A 71 -3.02 -0.65 -28.59
CA TYR A 71 -2.73 -0.93 -30.00
C TYR A 71 -2.60 -2.43 -30.27
N LEU A 72 -2.06 -3.20 -29.35
CA LEU A 72 -1.99 -4.66 -29.43
C LEU A 72 -3.41 -5.27 -29.48
N LYS A 73 -4.32 -4.86 -28.59
CA LYS A 73 -5.71 -5.31 -28.61
C LYS A 73 -6.45 -4.94 -29.90
N LYS A 74 -6.18 -3.73 -30.41
CA LYS A 74 -6.76 -3.24 -31.68
C LYS A 74 -6.07 -3.80 -32.92
N LYS A 75 -5.12 -4.75 -32.79
CA LYS A 75 -4.34 -5.38 -33.88
C LYS A 75 -3.66 -4.37 -34.81
N LYS A 76 -3.25 -3.20 -34.30
CA LYS A 76 -2.57 -2.15 -35.06
C LYS A 76 -1.07 -2.38 -35.08
N VAL A 77 -0.60 -3.33 -35.90
CA VAL A 77 0.78 -3.86 -35.91
C VAL A 77 1.85 -2.76 -35.90
N PHE A 78 1.83 -1.82 -36.87
CA PHE A 78 2.84 -0.75 -36.95
C PHE A 78 2.86 0.17 -35.71
N LYS A 79 1.69 0.49 -35.15
CA LYS A 79 1.61 1.31 -33.92
C LYS A 79 2.11 0.52 -32.71
N THR A 80 1.78 -0.76 -32.61
CA THR A 80 2.28 -1.65 -31.55
C THR A 80 3.79 -1.76 -31.59
N LEU A 81 4.38 -1.96 -32.80
CA LEU A 81 5.83 -2.02 -32.96
C LEU A 81 6.52 -0.71 -32.56
N LYS A 82 5.96 0.43 -32.99
CA LYS A 82 6.47 1.77 -32.63
C LYS A 82 6.45 1.99 -31.12
N GLU A 83 5.35 1.66 -30.44
CA GLU A 83 5.26 1.78 -28.97
C GLU A 83 6.14 0.76 -28.26
N GLY A 84 6.37 -0.43 -28.83
CA GLY A 84 7.34 -1.40 -28.33
C GLY A 84 8.77 -0.86 -28.31
N ILE A 85 9.23 -0.30 -29.44
CA ILE A 85 10.55 0.34 -29.54
C ILE A 85 10.67 1.51 -28.55
N LYS A 86 9.63 2.36 -28.46
CA LYS A 86 9.60 3.46 -27.50
C LYS A 86 9.66 2.95 -26.05
N GLY A 87 8.99 1.84 -25.75
CA GLY A 87 9.06 1.18 -24.44
C GLY A 87 10.47 0.71 -24.10
N ILE A 88 11.15 -0.01 -25.02
CA ILE A 88 12.54 -0.47 -24.82
C ILE A 88 13.48 0.73 -24.59
N LYS A 89 13.38 1.76 -25.42
CA LYS A 89 14.15 3.01 -25.23
C LYS A 89 13.84 3.65 -23.87
N GLY A 90 12.58 3.62 -23.45
CA GLY A 90 12.16 4.13 -22.14
C GLY A 90 12.78 3.36 -20.97
N LEU A 91 12.87 2.02 -21.06
CA LEU A 91 13.54 1.19 -20.07
C LEU A 91 15.04 1.50 -19.97
N TYR A 92 15.70 1.68 -21.11
CA TYR A 92 17.11 2.05 -21.17
C TYR A 92 17.37 3.44 -20.53
N ILE A 93 16.57 4.44 -20.89
CA ILE A 93 16.66 5.78 -20.31
C ILE A 93 16.43 5.72 -18.78
N ARG A 94 15.40 4.98 -18.32
CA ARG A 94 15.14 4.78 -16.88
C ARG A 94 16.38 4.24 -16.17
N LYS A 95 16.96 3.13 -16.70
CA LYS A 95 18.14 2.50 -16.12
C LYS A 95 19.29 3.49 -16.00
N ASN A 96 19.69 4.09 -17.13
CA ASN A 96 20.87 4.98 -17.15
C ASN A 96 20.67 6.24 -16.30
N SER A 97 19.49 6.85 -16.33
CA SER A 97 19.22 8.04 -15.51
C SER A 97 19.24 7.73 -14.01
N THR A 98 18.76 6.54 -13.61
CA THR A 98 18.78 6.12 -12.20
C THR A 98 20.20 5.77 -11.75
N ILE A 99 20.96 5.02 -12.55
CA ILE A 99 22.35 4.70 -12.27
C ILE A 99 23.19 5.98 -12.18
N ASN A 100 23.07 6.87 -13.17
CA ASN A 100 23.76 8.16 -13.13
C ASN A 100 23.42 8.99 -11.88
N TYR A 101 22.17 8.94 -11.40
CA TYR A 101 21.79 9.57 -10.15
C TYR A 101 22.48 8.93 -8.95
N ILE A 102 22.48 7.59 -8.87
CA ILE A 102 23.13 6.82 -7.77
C ILE A 102 24.63 7.13 -7.71
N GLU A 103 25.31 7.12 -8.85
CA GLU A 103 26.75 7.37 -8.95
C GLU A 103 27.15 8.82 -8.63
N ASN A 104 26.29 9.79 -8.90
CA ASN A 104 26.64 11.21 -8.79
C ASN A 104 25.97 11.93 -7.62
N THR A 105 25.06 11.28 -6.89
CA THR A 105 24.46 11.90 -5.70
C THR A 105 25.48 12.08 -4.57
N ASN A 106 25.29 13.14 -3.79
CA ASN A 106 26.03 13.41 -2.56
C ASN A 106 25.24 12.99 -1.32
N SER A 107 24.37 11.98 -1.44
CA SER A 107 23.58 11.48 -0.33
C SER A 107 24.41 10.56 0.55
N ASP A 108 24.24 10.71 1.85
CA ASP A 108 24.86 9.83 2.85
C ASP A 108 24.08 8.50 2.97
N ILE A 109 22.77 8.55 2.64
CA ILE A 109 21.85 7.42 2.74
C ILE A 109 21.01 7.38 1.48
N ILE A 110 20.86 6.19 0.89
CA ILE A 110 19.95 5.96 -0.23
C ILE A 110 18.97 4.83 0.13
N ILE A 111 17.68 5.14 0.09
CA ILE A 111 16.60 4.20 0.29
C ILE A 111 16.00 3.86 -1.09
N SER A 112 16.02 2.62 -1.45
CA SER A 112 15.40 2.09 -2.66
C SER A 112 14.05 1.47 -2.31
N THR A 113 13.08 1.55 -3.21
CA THR A 113 11.70 1.09 -2.95
C THR A 113 11.22 0.03 -3.96
N ARG A 114 12.15 -0.53 -4.73
CA ARG A 114 11.88 -1.58 -5.72
C ARG A 114 13.12 -2.40 -5.99
N ASP A 115 12.93 -3.69 -6.25
CA ASP A 115 13.95 -4.67 -6.59
C ASP A 115 14.96 -4.19 -7.65
N ILE A 116 14.47 -3.61 -8.72
CA ILE A 116 15.31 -3.08 -9.80
C ILE A 116 16.21 -1.92 -9.33
N PHE A 117 15.75 -1.11 -8.39
CA PHE A 117 16.57 -0.04 -7.81
C PHE A 117 17.55 -0.61 -6.78
N ASP A 118 17.16 -1.66 -6.05
CA ASP A 118 18.01 -2.40 -5.12
C ASP A 118 19.24 -2.97 -5.86
N GLU A 119 19.01 -3.62 -7.00
CA GLU A 119 20.08 -4.17 -7.83
C GLU A 119 21.05 -3.08 -8.30
N TRP A 120 20.53 -1.96 -8.81
CA TRP A 120 21.39 -0.86 -9.26
C TRP A 120 22.10 -0.15 -8.10
N LEU A 121 21.43 0.01 -6.97
CA LEU A 121 22.04 0.59 -5.77
C LEU A 121 23.18 -0.29 -5.23
N GLY A 122 22.99 -1.60 -5.23
CA GLY A 122 24.01 -2.56 -4.81
C GLY A 122 25.23 -2.61 -5.74
N GLN A 123 25.03 -2.36 -7.05
CA GLN A 123 26.10 -2.40 -8.05
C GLN A 123 26.85 -1.06 -8.20
N PHE A 124 26.14 0.06 -8.16
CA PHE A 124 26.65 1.39 -8.52
C PHE A 124 26.66 2.38 -7.36
N GLY A 125 26.13 2.00 -6.20
CA GLY A 125 26.16 2.86 -5.01
C GLY A 125 27.58 3.00 -4.46
N LYS A 126 28.00 4.26 -4.17
CA LYS A 126 29.33 4.59 -3.66
C LYS A 126 29.65 3.86 -2.35
N GLU A 127 30.94 3.66 -2.08
CA GLU A 127 31.41 3.27 -0.75
C GLU A 127 31.08 4.37 0.27
N GLY A 128 30.84 3.96 1.52
CA GLY A 128 30.48 4.88 2.60
C GLY A 128 29.02 5.36 2.59
N VAL A 129 28.26 5.17 1.51
CA VAL A 129 26.83 5.44 1.47
C VAL A 129 26.06 4.28 2.12
N LEU A 130 25.13 4.60 3.03
CA LEU A 130 24.24 3.61 3.60
C LEU A 130 23.15 3.23 2.57
N LYS A 131 23.08 1.94 2.21
CA LYS A 131 22.23 1.40 1.16
C LYS A 131 21.09 0.59 1.78
N ILE A 132 19.87 1.06 1.64
CA ILE A 132 18.67 0.44 2.23
C ILE A 132 17.70 0.06 1.13
N GLY A 133 17.32 -1.22 1.04
CA GLY A 133 16.17 -1.68 0.27
C GLY A 133 14.92 -1.62 1.14
N TRP A 134 13.80 -1.20 0.60
CA TRP A 134 12.51 -1.17 1.28
C TRP A 134 11.48 -1.93 0.45
N GLU A 135 11.22 -3.21 0.84
CA GLU A 135 10.30 -4.10 0.15
C GLU A 135 8.88 -3.94 0.70
N HIS A 136 7.98 -3.63 -0.21
CA HIS A 136 6.58 -3.37 0.09
C HIS A 136 5.65 -4.51 -0.33
N ASN A 137 6.13 -5.46 -1.16
CA ASN A 137 5.31 -6.53 -1.68
C ASN A 137 5.55 -7.84 -0.94
N HIS A 138 4.51 -8.66 -0.84
CA HIS A 138 4.66 -10.04 -0.43
C HIS A 138 5.05 -10.90 -1.65
N TYR A 139 5.79 -11.97 -1.42
CA TYR A 139 6.22 -12.87 -2.51
C TYR A 139 5.12 -13.85 -2.95
N HIS A 140 4.02 -13.99 -2.20
CA HIS A 140 2.82 -14.78 -2.52
C HIS A 140 3.16 -16.19 -3.04
N ASP A 141 4.08 -16.89 -2.36
CA ASP A 141 4.62 -18.19 -2.74
C ASP A 141 5.34 -18.24 -4.12
N ASP A 142 5.53 -17.10 -4.77
CA ASP A 142 6.39 -16.98 -5.95
C ASP A 142 7.87 -16.97 -5.55
N MET A 143 8.47 -18.16 -5.59
CA MET A 143 9.88 -18.32 -5.26
C MET A 143 10.81 -17.68 -6.30
N GLY A 144 10.34 -17.47 -7.54
CA GLY A 144 11.06 -16.71 -8.56
C GLY A 144 11.24 -15.27 -8.12
N TYR A 145 10.12 -14.61 -7.77
CA TYR A 145 10.14 -13.25 -7.22
C TYR A 145 11.00 -13.15 -5.94
N ALA A 146 10.82 -14.09 -5.00
CA ALA A 146 11.62 -14.09 -3.77
C ALA A 146 13.12 -14.17 -4.04
N ASN A 147 13.55 -15.01 -4.99
CA ASN A 147 14.96 -15.14 -5.37
C ASN A 147 15.50 -13.89 -6.10
N GLU A 148 14.66 -13.19 -6.86
CA GLU A 148 15.01 -11.88 -7.45
C GLU A 148 15.29 -10.84 -6.37
N ILE A 149 14.44 -10.73 -5.35
CA ILE A 149 14.66 -9.84 -4.20
C ILE A 149 15.98 -10.18 -3.50
N VAL A 150 16.22 -11.46 -3.20
CA VAL A 150 17.47 -11.90 -2.55
C VAL A 150 18.70 -11.49 -3.37
N ARG A 151 18.69 -11.72 -4.69
CA ARG A 151 19.77 -11.32 -5.58
C ARG A 151 19.98 -9.79 -5.60
N ALA A 152 18.87 -9.04 -5.74
CA ALA A 152 18.91 -7.59 -5.86
C ALA A 152 19.44 -6.92 -4.57
N THR A 153 19.09 -7.47 -3.41
CA THR A 153 19.39 -6.85 -2.11
C THR A 153 20.67 -7.36 -1.44
N SER A 154 21.27 -8.46 -1.93
CA SER A 154 22.44 -9.12 -1.31
C SER A 154 23.66 -8.21 -1.06
N LYS A 155 23.76 -7.10 -1.80
CA LYS A 155 24.86 -6.10 -1.69
C LYS A 155 24.46 -4.82 -0.95
N LEU A 156 23.26 -4.77 -0.38
CA LEU A 156 22.80 -3.66 0.44
C LEU A 156 23.23 -3.83 1.90
N ASP A 157 23.18 -2.76 2.68
CA ASP A 157 23.43 -2.82 4.12
C ASP A 157 22.18 -3.36 4.85
N TYR A 158 20.98 -2.91 4.43
CA TYR A 158 19.71 -3.31 5.03
C TYR A 158 18.64 -3.62 3.98
N LEU A 159 17.80 -4.61 4.30
CA LEU A 159 16.51 -4.82 3.67
C LEU A 159 15.43 -4.60 4.72
N VAL A 160 14.65 -3.54 4.56
CA VAL A 160 13.49 -3.21 5.39
C VAL A 160 12.26 -3.90 4.82
N LEU A 161 11.60 -4.70 5.65
CA LEU A 161 10.39 -5.47 5.35
C LEU A 161 9.21 -4.89 6.13
N VAL A 162 8.03 -4.88 5.51
CA VAL A 162 6.81 -4.28 6.10
C VAL A 162 6.06 -5.23 7.04
N SER A 163 6.48 -6.49 7.15
CA SER A 163 5.91 -7.51 8.05
C SER A 163 6.98 -8.36 8.73
N GLU A 164 6.70 -8.89 9.92
CA GLU A 164 7.63 -9.80 10.63
C GLU A 164 7.79 -11.12 9.87
N SER A 165 6.72 -11.64 9.26
CA SER A 165 6.78 -12.87 8.47
C SER A 165 7.73 -12.73 7.27
N LEU A 166 7.68 -11.62 6.56
CA LEU A 166 8.63 -11.31 5.48
C LEU A 166 10.07 -11.19 5.99
N LYS A 167 10.26 -10.50 7.11
CA LYS A 167 11.59 -10.34 7.73
C LYS A 167 12.19 -11.70 8.11
N GLU A 168 11.42 -12.59 8.72
CA GLU A 168 11.86 -13.95 9.04
C GLU A 168 12.21 -14.76 7.79
N PHE A 169 11.36 -14.69 6.77
CA PHE A 169 11.57 -15.38 5.50
C PHE A 169 12.87 -14.93 4.80
N TYR A 170 13.05 -13.61 4.60
CA TYR A 170 14.22 -13.10 3.90
C TYR A 170 15.50 -13.17 4.74
N SER A 171 15.41 -13.11 6.07
CA SER A 171 16.59 -13.31 6.95
C SER A 171 17.23 -14.69 6.76
N LYS A 172 16.41 -15.72 6.58
CA LYS A 172 16.91 -17.09 6.30
C LYS A 172 17.60 -17.17 4.93
N LYS A 173 17.11 -16.42 3.94
CA LYS A 173 17.68 -16.45 2.58
C LYS A 173 18.92 -15.58 2.41
N LEU A 174 19.04 -14.49 3.17
CA LEU A 174 20.15 -13.54 3.10
C LEU A 174 21.24 -13.83 4.14
N VAL A 175 21.17 -14.96 4.88
CA VAL A 175 22.09 -15.30 5.98
C VAL A 175 23.56 -15.28 5.59
N ASN A 176 23.90 -15.62 4.34
CA ASN A 176 25.27 -15.64 3.81
C ASN A 176 25.67 -14.33 3.12
N THR A 177 24.96 -13.23 3.38
CA THR A 177 25.24 -11.90 2.82
C THR A 177 25.46 -10.89 3.94
N ASN A 178 25.93 -9.69 3.59
CA ASN A 178 26.05 -8.60 4.55
C ASN A 178 24.73 -7.83 4.78
N CYS A 179 23.68 -8.15 4.01
CA CYS A 179 22.40 -7.46 4.08
C CYS A 179 21.60 -7.91 5.32
N LYS A 180 21.32 -6.99 6.21
CA LYS A 180 20.53 -7.24 7.41
C LYS A 180 19.03 -7.02 7.15
N CYS A 181 18.20 -8.01 7.40
CA CYS A 181 16.72 -7.89 7.31
C CYS A 181 16.15 -7.26 8.59
N ILE A 182 15.35 -6.22 8.45
CA ILE A 182 14.73 -5.50 9.57
C ILE A 182 13.24 -5.29 9.30
N TYR A 183 12.41 -5.53 10.30
CA TYR A 183 11.00 -5.20 10.26
C TYR A 183 10.76 -3.75 10.66
N ILE A 184 10.26 -2.96 9.72
CA ILE A 184 9.73 -1.62 9.98
C ILE A 184 8.37 -1.53 9.26
N PRO A 185 7.26 -1.42 9.99
CA PRO A 185 5.93 -1.36 9.38
C PRO A 185 5.72 -0.06 8.60
N ASN A 186 4.70 -0.04 7.76
CA ASN A 186 4.24 1.19 7.16
C ASN A 186 3.68 2.16 8.21
N ILE A 187 3.72 3.43 7.87
CA ILE A 187 3.36 4.53 8.75
C ILE A 187 1.86 4.82 8.66
N LEU A 188 1.20 4.91 9.80
CA LEU A 188 -0.07 5.59 9.93
C LEU A 188 0.19 7.10 10.04
N ASP A 189 -0.17 7.85 9.00
CA ASP A 189 0.18 9.28 8.89
C ASP A 189 -0.26 10.11 10.10
N ASN A 190 -1.51 9.94 10.52
CA ASN A 190 -2.06 10.66 11.67
C ASN A 190 -3.15 9.82 12.35
N MET A 191 -3.12 9.78 13.66
CA MET A 191 -4.24 9.27 14.45
C MET A 191 -5.40 10.27 14.42
N PRO A 192 -6.61 9.87 14.02
CA PRO A 192 -7.78 10.74 14.06
C PRO A 192 -8.06 11.25 15.48
N LYS A 193 -8.45 12.52 15.61
CA LYS A 193 -8.78 13.07 16.94
C LYS A 193 -9.98 12.38 17.59
N LYS A 194 -10.94 11.94 16.78
CA LYS A 194 -12.17 11.26 17.24
C LYS A 194 -12.30 9.90 16.57
N MET A 195 -12.84 8.95 17.30
CA MET A 195 -13.29 7.65 16.76
C MET A 195 -14.67 7.79 16.12
N SER A 196 -15.02 6.84 15.27
CA SER A 196 -16.40 6.64 14.88
C SER A 196 -17.25 6.28 16.11
N THR A 197 -18.50 6.74 16.13
CA THR A 197 -19.48 6.35 17.17
C THR A 197 -19.98 4.94 16.96
N LEU A 198 -19.79 4.37 15.77
CA LEU A 198 -20.21 3.03 15.34
C LEU A 198 -21.75 2.84 15.36
N THR A 199 -22.50 3.95 15.36
CA THR A 199 -23.97 3.95 15.42
C THR A 199 -24.62 4.06 14.04
N GLU A 200 -23.88 4.60 13.06
CA GLU A 200 -24.36 4.68 11.68
C GLU A 200 -24.43 3.27 11.06
N LYS A 201 -25.54 2.98 10.40
CA LYS A 201 -25.73 1.71 9.68
C LYS A 201 -24.97 1.71 8.35
N ARG A 202 -23.65 1.72 8.44
CA ARG A 202 -22.76 1.94 7.31
C ARG A 202 -21.54 1.00 7.35
N LEU A 203 -21.40 0.23 6.29
CA LEU A 203 -20.22 -0.57 5.97
C LEU A 203 -19.30 0.25 5.06
N VAL A 204 -18.00 0.03 5.14
CA VAL A 204 -17.03 0.73 4.28
C VAL A 204 -15.89 -0.18 3.85
N SER A 205 -15.40 0.04 2.64
CA SER A 205 -14.16 -0.53 2.11
C SER A 205 -13.39 0.52 1.32
N VAL A 206 -12.06 0.52 1.44
CA VAL A 206 -11.19 1.49 0.77
C VAL A 206 -10.08 0.76 0.03
N GLY A 207 -9.89 1.08 -1.25
CA GLY A 207 -8.79 0.51 -2.03
C GLY A 207 -8.98 0.66 -3.53
N ARG A 208 -7.93 0.29 -4.29
CA ARG A 208 -8.00 0.31 -5.75
C ARG A 208 -9.00 -0.72 -6.26
N LEU A 209 -9.88 -0.33 -7.19
CA LEU A 209 -10.85 -1.24 -7.80
C LEU A 209 -10.15 -2.13 -8.83
N SER A 210 -9.47 -3.15 -8.34
CA SER A 210 -8.72 -4.12 -9.12
C SER A 210 -9.04 -5.54 -8.65
N LYS A 211 -8.79 -6.52 -9.52
CA LYS A 211 -9.21 -7.91 -9.30
C LYS A 211 -8.69 -8.46 -7.97
N GLU A 212 -7.42 -8.15 -7.63
CA GLU A 212 -6.79 -8.62 -6.39
C GLU A 212 -7.42 -8.08 -5.10
N LYS A 213 -8.23 -7.02 -5.19
CA LYS A 213 -8.94 -6.45 -4.03
C LYS A 213 -10.30 -7.10 -3.75
N GLY A 214 -10.80 -7.96 -4.65
CA GLY A 214 -11.97 -8.79 -4.41
C GLY A 214 -13.29 -8.04 -4.25
N TYR A 215 -13.46 -6.85 -4.85
CA TYR A 215 -14.68 -6.06 -4.69
C TYR A 215 -15.93 -6.73 -5.30
N MET A 216 -15.78 -7.61 -6.28
CA MET A 216 -16.89 -8.41 -6.78
C MET A 216 -17.41 -9.38 -5.70
N ASP A 217 -16.50 -9.99 -4.93
CA ASP A 217 -16.89 -10.83 -3.79
C ASP A 217 -17.60 -10.00 -2.72
N LEU A 218 -17.08 -8.79 -2.44
CA LEU A 218 -17.71 -7.88 -1.48
C LEU A 218 -19.14 -7.54 -1.88
N LEU A 219 -19.40 -7.21 -3.14
CA LEU A 219 -20.74 -6.94 -3.63
C LEU A 219 -21.64 -8.17 -3.57
N ALA A 220 -21.12 -9.36 -3.88
CA ALA A 220 -21.89 -10.62 -3.78
C ALA A 220 -22.29 -10.91 -2.34
N LEU A 221 -21.38 -10.75 -1.37
CA LEU A 221 -21.66 -10.88 0.05
C LEU A 221 -22.70 -9.84 0.51
N TYR A 222 -22.50 -8.58 0.13
CA TYR A 222 -23.40 -7.51 0.52
C TYR A 222 -24.80 -7.67 -0.09
N ASN A 223 -24.93 -8.20 -1.31
CA ASN A 223 -26.22 -8.50 -1.92
C ASN A 223 -27.05 -9.50 -1.09
N ILE A 224 -26.42 -10.46 -0.43
CA ILE A 224 -27.08 -11.38 0.49
C ILE A 224 -27.53 -10.63 1.75
N ILE A 225 -26.60 -9.93 2.40
CA ILE A 225 -26.82 -9.20 3.65
C ILE A 225 -27.90 -8.13 3.51
N SER A 226 -27.92 -7.40 2.40
CA SER A 226 -28.83 -6.27 2.16
C SER A 226 -30.31 -6.66 2.09
N LYS A 227 -30.64 -7.95 1.99
CA LYS A 227 -32.00 -8.47 2.02
C LYS A 227 -32.55 -8.52 3.44
N GLU A 228 -31.72 -8.92 4.40
CA GLU A 228 -32.07 -9.05 5.82
C GLU A 228 -31.82 -7.73 6.56
N TYR A 229 -30.82 -6.96 6.12
CA TYR A 229 -30.42 -5.68 6.72
C TYR A 229 -30.61 -4.50 5.73
N PRO A 230 -31.83 -4.19 5.29
CA PRO A 230 -32.08 -3.21 4.22
C PRO A 230 -31.71 -1.77 4.56
N THR A 231 -31.51 -1.47 5.84
CA THR A 231 -31.16 -0.13 6.33
C THR A 231 -29.63 0.11 6.40
N TRP A 232 -28.82 -0.93 6.21
CA TRP A 232 -27.37 -0.80 6.16
C TRP A 232 -26.91 -0.50 4.74
N SER A 233 -26.02 0.49 4.59
CA SER A 233 -25.41 0.87 3.32
C SER A 233 -23.96 0.41 3.22
N LEU A 234 -23.42 0.34 2.00
CA LEU A 234 -22.02 0.04 1.71
C LEU A 234 -21.38 1.17 0.92
N ASP A 235 -20.32 1.76 1.46
CA ASP A 235 -19.47 2.72 0.79
C ASP A 235 -18.18 2.04 0.31
N ILE A 236 -17.85 2.20 -0.97
CA ILE A 236 -16.60 1.73 -1.57
C ILE A 236 -15.85 2.95 -2.07
N ILE A 237 -14.65 3.21 -1.50
CA ILE A 237 -13.82 4.36 -1.85
C ILE A 237 -12.60 3.88 -2.62
N GLY A 238 -12.47 4.38 -3.83
CA GLY A 238 -11.38 4.05 -4.75
C GLY A 238 -11.82 3.98 -6.19
N ASP A 239 -10.87 3.77 -7.07
CA ASP A 239 -11.12 3.64 -8.50
C ASP A 239 -10.16 2.61 -9.12
N GLY A 240 -10.47 2.11 -10.31
CA GLY A 240 -9.62 1.14 -10.99
C GLY A 240 -10.30 0.43 -12.15
N SER A 241 -9.60 -0.59 -12.65
CA SER A 241 -10.01 -1.33 -13.86
C SER A 241 -11.31 -2.13 -13.73
N GLU A 242 -11.74 -2.43 -12.51
CA GLU A 242 -12.96 -3.22 -12.26
C GLU A 242 -14.21 -2.34 -12.07
N ARG A 243 -14.08 -0.99 -12.09
CA ARG A 243 -15.18 -0.07 -11.84
C ARG A 243 -16.42 -0.35 -12.67
N GLU A 244 -16.28 -0.47 -13.97
CA GLU A 244 -17.40 -0.73 -14.89
C GLU A 244 -18.13 -2.04 -14.54
N LYS A 245 -17.40 -3.09 -14.17
CA LYS A 245 -18.00 -4.37 -13.76
C LYS A 245 -18.79 -4.24 -12.46
N LEU A 246 -18.25 -3.47 -11.50
CA LEU A 246 -18.92 -3.22 -10.22
C LEU A 246 -20.19 -2.40 -10.42
N GLU A 247 -20.17 -1.36 -11.25
CA GLU A 247 -21.33 -0.55 -11.61
C GLU A 247 -22.43 -1.40 -12.28
N ASN A 248 -22.05 -2.29 -13.20
CA ASN A 248 -22.99 -3.22 -13.84
C ASN A 248 -23.61 -4.17 -12.82
N TYR A 249 -22.80 -4.76 -11.92
CA TYR A 249 -23.31 -5.65 -10.88
C TYR A 249 -24.30 -4.94 -9.95
N ILE A 250 -23.98 -3.72 -9.50
CA ILE A 250 -24.87 -2.89 -8.66
C ILE A 250 -26.21 -2.66 -9.34
N LYS A 251 -26.19 -2.34 -10.64
CA LYS A 251 -27.41 -2.12 -11.43
C LYS A 251 -28.22 -3.41 -11.61
N GLU A 252 -27.59 -4.51 -11.99
CA GLU A 252 -28.24 -5.81 -12.22
C GLU A 252 -28.94 -6.36 -10.97
N HIS A 253 -28.38 -6.06 -9.78
CA HIS A 253 -28.91 -6.55 -8.51
C HIS A 253 -29.75 -5.50 -7.74
N ASN A 254 -30.07 -4.36 -8.37
CA ASN A 254 -30.84 -3.26 -7.77
C ASN A 254 -30.27 -2.75 -6.43
N LEU A 255 -28.94 -2.60 -6.37
CA LEU A 255 -28.22 -2.14 -5.17
C LEU A 255 -27.90 -0.62 -5.19
N GLY A 256 -28.37 0.12 -6.21
CA GLY A 256 -28.00 1.53 -6.42
C GLY A 256 -28.30 2.46 -5.25
N ASP A 257 -29.38 2.22 -4.51
CA ASP A 257 -29.77 3.03 -3.34
C ASP A 257 -28.99 2.65 -2.05
N LYS A 258 -28.24 1.56 -2.08
CA LYS A 258 -27.54 0.98 -0.91
C LYS A 258 -26.04 0.97 -1.03
N VAL A 259 -25.48 0.95 -2.25
CA VAL A 259 -24.04 0.90 -2.52
C VAL A 259 -23.61 2.17 -3.23
N THR A 260 -22.57 2.83 -2.70
CA THR A 260 -21.97 4.02 -3.30
C THR A 260 -20.52 3.76 -3.69
N LEU A 261 -20.19 3.92 -4.98
CA LEU A 261 -18.83 3.93 -5.49
C LEU A 261 -18.30 5.37 -5.56
N HIS A 262 -17.49 5.79 -4.59
CA HIS A 262 -17.05 7.19 -4.43
C HIS A 262 -15.95 7.61 -5.40
N GLY A 263 -15.32 6.69 -6.12
CA GLY A 263 -14.14 7.00 -6.92
C GLY A 263 -12.92 7.33 -6.06
N PHE A 264 -11.89 7.89 -6.69
CA PHE A 264 -10.73 8.40 -5.96
C PHE A 264 -11.10 9.58 -5.08
N GLN A 265 -10.69 9.52 -3.82
CA GLN A 265 -10.93 10.56 -2.84
C GLN A 265 -9.64 10.93 -2.10
N ASN A 266 -9.58 12.16 -1.61
CA ASN A 266 -8.49 12.62 -0.75
C ASN A 266 -8.63 12.07 0.68
N LYS A 267 -7.57 12.24 1.47
CA LYS A 267 -7.55 11.73 2.86
C LYS A 267 -8.67 12.30 3.71
N GLU A 268 -8.94 13.60 3.62
CA GLU A 268 -9.98 14.26 4.42
C GLU A 268 -11.37 13.66 4.15
N TYR A 269 -11.68 13.37 2.89
CA TYR A 269 -12.93 12.71 2.51
C TYR A 269 -12.99 11.27 3.04
N ILE A 270 -11.88 10.50 2.91
CA ILE A 270 -11.78 9.13 3.43
C ILE A 270 -12.01 9.14 4.95
N ASP A 271 -11.30 10.00 5.69
CA ASP A 271 -11.44 10.13 7.14
C ASP A 271 -12.88 10.48 7.54
N LYS A 272 -13.56 11.35 6.79
CA LYS A 272 -14.96 11.70 7.01
C LYS A 272 -15.90 10.50 6.86
N ILE A 273 -15.70 9.65 5.84
CA ILE A 273 -16.53 8.45 5.65
C ILE A 273 -16.19 7.40 6.71
N LEU A 274 -14.91 7.14 7.00
CA LEU A 274 -14.52 6.21 8.06
C LEU A 274 -15.12 6.62 9.42
N ASN A 275 -15.11 7.90 9.77
CA ASN A 275 -15.73 8.40 11.01
C ASN A 275 -17.26 8.20 11.06
N LYS A 276 -17.91 8.03 9.92
CA LYS A 276 -19.35 7.77 9.81
C LYS A 276 -19.68 6.29 9.55
N SER A 277 -18.68 5.44 9.53
CA SER A 277 -18.87 4.01 9.29
C SER A 277 -18.83 3.23 10.60
N SER A 278 -19.37 2.02 10.57
CA SER A 278 -19.46 1.14 11.75
C SER A 278 -18.63 -0.13 11.62
N ILE A 279 -18.39 -0.61 10.39
CA ILE A 279 -17.63 -1.84 10.14
C ILE A 279 -16.81 -1.63 8.86
N TYR A 280 -15.55 -2.03 8.88
CA TYR A 280 -14.68 -2.04 7.71
C TYR A 280 -14.58 -3.46 7.13
N LEU A 281 -14.76 -3.58 5.83
CA LEU A 281 -14.75 -4.86 5.12
C LEU A 281 -13.57 -4.93 4.14
N MET A 282 -12.81 -6.03 4.20
CA MET A 282 -11.72 -6.32 3.27
C MET A 282 -11.90 -7.71 2.66
N THR A 283 -12.03 -7.76 1.34
CA THR A 283 -12.17 -9.02 0.58
C THR A 283 -10.95 -9.30 -0.32
N SER A 284 -9.83 -8.60 -0.07
CA SER A 284 -8.60 -8.76 -0.86
C SER A 284 -8.12 -10.20 -0.88
N TYR A 285 -7.65 -10.63 -2.05
CA TYR A 285 -6.93 -11.91 -2.22
C TYR A 285 -5.47 -11.77 -1.77
N THR A 286 -4.90 -10.60 -1.94
CA THR A 286 -3.53 -10.29 -1.55
C THR A 286 -3.42 -8.90 -0.96
N GLU A 287 -2.67 -8.78 0.11
CA GLU A 287 -2.33 -7.51 0.75
C GLU A 287 -1.04 -7.68 1.53
N SER A 288 0.00 -6.97 1.15
CA SER A 288 1.32 -7.13 1.78
C SER A 288 1.38 -6.55 3.20
N PHE A 289 0.70 -5.43 3.44
CA PHE A 289 0.61 -4.82 4.76
C PHE A 289 -0.82 -4.39 5.11
N GLY A 290 -1.48 -3.64 4.23
CA GLY A 290 -2.83 -3.16 4.49
C GLY A 290 -2.90 -1.80 5.19
N ILE A 291 -2.29 -0.77 4.63
CA ILE A 291 -2.35 0.61 5.17
C ILE A 291 -3.80 1.03 5.42
N VAL A 292 -4.73 0.66 4.55
CA VAL A 292 -6.16 0.98 4.69
C VAL A 292 -6.80 0.30 5.91
N LEU A 293 -6.28 -0.86 6.34
CA LEU A 293 -6.72 -1.51 7.59
C LEU A 293 -6.31 -0.70 8.81
N ILE A 294 -5.04 -0.31 8.90
CA ILE A 294 -4.59 0.52 10.04
C ILE A 294 -5.29 1.89 10.06
N GLU A 295 -5.65 2.43 8.89
CA GLU A 295 -6.47 3.64 8.81
C GLU A 295 -7.87 3.40 9.37
N ALA A 296 -8.57 2.34 8.95
CA ALA A 296 -9.89 1.99 9.47
C ALA A 296 -9.84 1.71 10.99
N MET A 297 -8.87 0.91 11.43
CA MET A 297 -8.65 0.61 12.85
C MET A 297 -8.36 1.87 13.67
N SER A 298 -7.65 2.87 13.10
CA SER A 298 -7.37 4.14 13.78
C SER A 298 -8.64 4.97 14.04
N HIS A 299 -9.67 4.81 13.19
CA HIS A 299 -11.00 5.38 13.41
C HIS A 299 -11.85 4.53 14.38
N GLY A 300 -11.32 3.44 14.92
CA GLY A 300 -12.01 2.54 15.82
C GLY A 300 -13.04 1.65 15.12
N LEU A 301 -12.84 1.34 13.83
CA LEU A 301 -13.72 0.41 13.13
C LEU A 301 -13.28 -1.04 13.38
N PRO A 302 -14.19 -1.93 13.80
CA PRO A 302 -13.94 -3.36 13.70
C PRO A 302 -13.77 -3.74 12.22
N CYS A 303 -12.68 -4.48 11.93
CA CYS A 303 -12.33 -4.90 10.59
C CYS A 303 -12.63 -6.38 10.39
N ILE A 304 -13.26 -6.74 9.26
CA ILE A 304 -13.44 -8.14 8.85
C ILE A 304 -12.66 -8.35 7.56
N ALA A 305 -11.80 -9.35 7.54
CA ALA A 305 -11.00 -9.69 6.37
C ALA A 305 -10.94 -11.21 6.14
N PHE A 306 -10.70 -11.63 4.88
CA PHE A 306 -10.24 -12.98 4.61
C PHE A 306 -8.75 -13.12 4.99
N ASP A 307 -8.36 -14.31 5.41
CA ASP A 307 -6.99 -14.61 5.84
C ASP A 307 -6.01 -14.86 4.69
N ASP A 308 -6.47 -14.83 3.45
CA ASP A 308 -5.61 -14.86 2.26
C ASP A 308 -4.71 -13.62 2.18
N ALA A 309 -5.21 -12.47 2.66
CA ALA A 309 -4.47 -11.23 2.69
C ALA A 309 -3.46 -11.24 3.85
N GLU A 310 -2.19 -11.44 3.53
CA GLU A 310 -1.10 -11.61 4.52
C GLU A 310 -1.02 -10.43 5.49
N GLY A 311 -1.17 -9.20 4.99
CA GLY A 311 -1.22 -8.01 5.84
C GLY A 311 -2.37 -8.02 6.83
N ALA A 312 -3.53 -8.58 6.46
CA ALA A 312 -4.65 -8.71 7.39
C ALA A 312 -4.33 -9.69 8.53
N ARG A 313 -3.61 -10.79 8.25
CA ARG A 313 -3.17 -11.74 9.30
C ARG A 313 -2.24 -11.12 10.33
N GLU A 314 -1.43 -10.15 9.92
CA GLU A 314 -0.52 -9.46 10.83
C GLU A 314 -1.18 -8.33 11.63
N LEU A 315 -2.23 -7.74 11.09
CA LEU A 315 -2.87 -6.57 11.68
C LEU A 315 -4.08 -6.92 12.56
N ILE A 316 -4.81 -8.00 12.22
CA ILE A 316 -6.05 -8.37 12.89
C ILE A 316 -5.82 -9.53 13.87
N ASP A 317 -6.00 -9.26 15.15
CA ASP A 317 -6.14 -10.29 16.18
C ASP A 317 -7.62 -10.68 16.27
N SER A 318 -7.94 -11.89 15.74
CA SER A 318 -9.31 -12.33 15.51
C SER A 318 -10.08 -12.49 16.84
N GLY A 319 -11.21 -11.77 16.94
CA GLY A 319 -12.04 -11.69 18.16
C GLY A 319 -11.68 -10.52 19.08
N ARG A 320 -10.46 -9.96 18.98
CA ARG A 320 -10.00 -8.81 19.76
C ARG A 320 -10.06 -7.50 18.96
N THR A 321 -9.36 -7.43 17.84
CA THR A 321 -9.27 -6.20 17.01
C THR A 321 -10.07 -6.26 15.72
N GLY A 322 -10.72 -7.38 15.42
CA GLY A 322 -11.49 -7.64 14.21
C GLY A 322 -11.76 -9.12 14.05
N TYR A 323 -12.04 -9.53 12.83
CA TYR A 323 -12.22 -10.96 12.49
C TYR A 323 -11.46 -11.34 11.23
N LEU A 324 -10.71 -12.45 11.31
CA LEU A 324 -10.08 -13.13 10.19
C LEU A 324 -10.90 -14.36 9.81
N ILE A 325 -11.33 -14.42 8.57
CA ILE A 325 -12.15 -15.51 8.04
C ILE A 325 -11.31 -16.43 7.20
N LYS A 326 -11.19 -17.68 7.65
CA LYS A 326 -10.36 -18.71 7.01
C LYS A 326 -11.00 -19.27 5.73
N ASN A 327 -10.12 -19.68 4.81
CA ASN A 327 -10.51 -20.43 3.60
C ASN A 327 -11.57 -19.75 2.75
N ARG A 328 -11.62 -18.42 2.73
CA ARG A 328 -12.63 -17.59 2.05
C ARG A 328 -14.07 -18.10 2.27
N ASN A 329 -14.37 -18.51 3.51
CA ASN A 329 -15.70 -19.00 3.86
C ASN A 329 -16.72 -17.85 3.89
N ASN A 330 -17.46 -17.67 2.80
CA ASN A 330 -18.45 -16.61 2.64
C ASN A 330 -19.53 -16.63 3.72
N ARG A 331 -19.98 -17.82 4.14
CA ARG A 331 -20.99 -17.93 5.20
C ARG A 331 -20.49 -17.41 6.54
N ALA A 332 -19.23 -17.77 6.91
CA ALA A 332 -18.62 -17.28 8.13
C ALA A 332 -18.36 -15.76 8.04
N TYR A 333 -18.02 -15.24 6.86
CA TYR A 333 -17.82 -13.81 6.63
C TYR A 333 -19.12 -13.02 6.85
N ILE A 334 -20.23 -13.48 6.23
CA ILE A 334 -21.57 -12.91 6.40
C ILE A 334 -21.97 -12.94 7.86
N GLN A 335 -21.84 -14.09 8.54
CA GLN A 335 -22.21 -14.22 9.95
C GLN A 335 -21.47 -13.21 10.84
N LYS A 336 -20.17 -12.95 10.59
CA LYS A 336 -19.42 -11.96 11.38
C LYS A 336 -19.85 -10.53 11.10
N ILE A 337 -20.31 -10.22 9.89
CA ILE A 337 -20.92 -8.93 9.59
C ILE A 337 -22.22 -8.77 10.37
N GLU A 338 -23.10 -9.76 10.30
CA GLU A 338 -24.41 -9.78 10.99
C GLU A 338 -24.23 -9.69 12.50
N ASP A 339 -23.35 -10.49 13.11
CA ASP A 339 -23.01 -10.42 14.53
C ASP A 339 -22.63 -8.97 14.92
N LEU A 340 -21.81 -8.30 14.09
CA LEU A 340 -21.42 -6.91 14.35
C LEU A 340 -22.51 -5.89 14.04
N MET A 341 -23.43 -6.16 13.10
CA MET A 341 -24.54 -5.27 12.81
C MET A 341 -25.55 -5.24 13.97
N ASP A 342 -25.75 -6.36 14.64
CA ASP A 342 -26.74 -6.50 15.73
C ASP A 342 -26.20 -6.07 17.08
N ASP A 343 -24.87 -6.16 17.32
CA ASP A 343 -24.26 -5.87 18.63
C ASP A 343 -23.36 -4.63 18.62
N LEU A 344 -23.93 -3.48 19.01
CA LEU A 344 -23.21 -2.21 19.13
C LEU A 344 -22.09 -2.26 20.18
N GLU A 345 -22.30 -2.96 21.28
CA GLU A 345 -21.32 -3.00 22.38
C GLU A 345 -20.10 -3.83 21.97
N THR A 346 -20.30 -4.92 21.23
CA THR A 346 -19.20 -5.68 20.60
C THR A 346 -18.47 -4.82 19.58
N ARG A 347 -19.17 -4.04 18.72
CA ARG A 347 -18.51 -3.09 17.81
C ARG A 347 -17.62 -2.10 18.55
N LYS A 348 -18.15 -1.49 19.65
CA LYS A 348 -17.39 -0.51 20.45
C LYS A 348 -16.17 -1.13 21.13
N ARG A 349 -16.33 -2.32 21.70
CA ARG A 349 -15.23 -3.05 22.35
C ARG A 349 -14.10 -3.34 21.35
N ILE A 350 -14.43 -3.97 20.22
CA ILE A 350 -13.46 -4.30 19.18
C ILE A 350 -12.84 -3.02 18.60
N GLY A 351 -13.64 -2.00 18.33
CA GLY A 351 -13.16 -0.72 17.80
C GLY A 351 -12.16 -0.02 18.72
N LYS A 352 -12.39 -0.07 20.04
CA LYS A 352 -11.44 0.46 21.04
C LYS A 352 -10.12 -0.31 21.01
N GLU A 353 -10.18 -1.64 21.02
CA GLU A 353 -8.99 -2.51 20.94
C GLU A 353 -8.21 -2.29 19.65
N SER A 354 -8.92 -2.19 18.50
CA SER A 354 -8.31 -1.89 17.20
C SER A 354 -7.53 -0.59 17.23
N ARG A 355 -8.13 0.46 17.80
CA ARG A 355 -7.48 1.77 17.88
C ARG A 355 -6.25 1.77 18.80
N GLU A 356 -6.28 1.04 19.90
CA GLU A 356 -5.09 0.89 20.76
C GLU A 356 -3.98 0.15 20.02
N GLU A 357 -4.31 -0.93 19.33
CA GLU A 357 -3.35 -1.77 18.59
C GLU A 357 -2.57 -0.98 17.53
N VAL A 358 -3.23 -0.08 16.81
CA VAL A 358 -2.58 0.65 15.70
C VAL A 358 -1.70 1.82 16.16
N LYS A 359 -1.67 2.18 17.43
CA LYS A 359 -0.77 3.22 17.96
C LYS A 359 0.71 2.90 17.69
N LYS A 360 1.07 1.64 17.64
CA LYS A 360 2.44 1.19 17.30
C LYS A 360 2.86 1.53 15.86
N TYR A 361 1.90 1.86 14.98
CA TYR A 361 2.13 2.29 13.60
C TYR A 361 2.13 3.82 13.43
N ASP A 362 1.92 4.57 14.52
CA ASP A 362 2.03 6.04 14.52
C ASP A 362 3.43 6.46 14.02
N GLY A 363 3.46 7.53 13.23
CA GLY A 363 4.70 8.01 12.63
C GLY A 363 5.82 8.24 13.65
N LYS A 364 5.48 8.72 14.88
CA LYS A 364 6.45 8.95 15.97
C LYS A 364 7.10 7.65 16.48
N GLU A 365 6.40 6.53 16.42
CA GLU A 365 6.94 5.24 16.83
C GLU A 365 7.72 4.58 15.69
N VAL A 366 7.19 4.62 14.47
CA VAL A 366 7.84 3.99 13.32
C VAL A 366 9.14 4.71 12.96
N ILE A 367 9.18 6.05 13.01
CA ILE A 367 10.41 6.81 12.68
C ILE A 367 11.58 6.45 13.59
N LYS A 368 11.34 6.08 14.85
CA LYS A 368 12.42 5.66 15.77
C LYS A 368 13.21 4.47 15.22
N LYS A 369 12.53 3.49 14.63
CA LYS A 369 13.15 2.31 14.00
C LYS A 369 14.00 2.71 12.78
N TRP A 370 13.50 3.60 11.94
CA TRP A 370 14.25 4.13 10.80
C TRP A 370 15.50 4.89 11.26
N LEU A 371 15.35 5.79 12.25
CA LEU A 371 16.48 6.56 12.79
C LEU A 371 17.53 5.67 13.44
N GLN A 372 17.14 4.53 14.01
CA GLN A 372 18.09 3.57 14.61
C GLN A 372 19.03 3.01 13.54
N ILE A 373 18.49 2.45 12.43
CA ILE A 373 19.35 1.89 11.36
C ILE A 373 20.15 2.95 10.61
N MET A 374 19.63 4.19 10.53
CA MET A 374 20.29 5.30 9.84
C MET A 374 21.43 5.95 10.65
N LYS A 375 21.58 5.64 11.94
CA LYS A 375 22.64 6.12 12.80
C LYS A 375 23.87 5.18 12.87
N GLU A 376 23.71 3.93 12.43
CA GLU A 376 24.76 2.91 12.53
C GLU A 376 25.95 3.12 11.56
N LYS A 377 25.89 4.18 10.70
CA LYS A 377 27.02 4.62 9.84
C LYS A 377 27.36 6.09 10.02
#